data_c6bbf266bdb7e243d98330b9f2faa607
#
_entry.id   c6bbf266bdb7e243d98330b9f2faa607
#
_cell.length_a   1.000
_cell.length_b   1.000
_cell.length_c   1.000
_cell.angle_alpha   90.00
_cell.angle_beta   90.00
_cell.angle_gamma   90.00
#
_symmetry.space_group_name_H-M   'P 1'
#
loop_
_entity.id
_entity.type
_entity.pdbx_description
1 polymer ?
#
loop_
_entity_poly.entity_id
_entity_poly.type
_entity_poly.pdbx_seq_one_letter_code
_entity_poly.pdbx_strand_id
1 'polypeptide(L)'
;MIFFMVAGFALQDVPPLQEMLDRIGSNVQQLQDTLPDITCKEKLTLRPPNPSLGSYSHEALITTSRFPGRGQVYFRVSRQVTSAKGRPSAPINRIQNQLADLTLAFGPSSRSSTNYRFARRQNLQGVPAYVIEFETRKGASSSNRGGTVTGLGDPRQTVKGKGWVDSISMQVLRIEVSERYSSEGASEDTVLDYRPVNIDGKTYWLLTKLSKKNGYSQWAAEYSECRKFEVTSQIRPVQ
;
A
#
# COMPACT_ATOMS: atom_id res chain seq x y z
N MET A 1 43.02 -31.82 -4.62
CA MET A 1 43.28 -30.40 -4.26
C MET A 1 42.05 -29.63 -4.72
N ILE A 2 41.08 -29.36 -3.82
CA ILE A 2 39.78 -28.73 -4.14
C ILE A 2 39.97 -27.25 -3.80
N PHE A 3 39.93 -26.40 -4.84
CA PHE A 3 39.92 -24.93 -4.68
C PHE A 3 38.50 -24.48 -4.31
N PHE A 4 38.27 -24.06 -3.07
CA PHE A 4 37.10 -23.32 -2.69
C PHE A 4 37.24 -21.88 -3.21
N MET A 5 36.51 -21.52 -4.27
CA MET A 5 36.28 -20.14 -4.63
C MET A 5 35.34 -19.51 -3.57
N VAL A 6 35.93 -18.75 -2.66
CA VAL A 6 35.18 -17.84 -1.81
C VAL A 6 34.72 -16.68 -2.71
N ALA A 7 33.47 -16.69 -3.12
CA ALA A 7 32.85 -15.54 -3.76
C ALA A 7 32.80 -14.40 -2.74
N GLY A 8 33.75 -13.47 -2.86
CA GLY A 8 33.75 -12.24 -2.08
C GLY A 8 32.50 -11.44 -2.42
N PHE A 9 31.52 -11.41 -1.53
CA PHE A 9 30.46 -10.43 -1.58
C PHE A 9 31.10 -9.06 -1.40
N ALA A 10 31.25 -8.32 -2.50
CA ALA A 10 31.60 -6.90 -2.43
C ALA A 10 30.57 -6.23 -1.51
N LEU A 11 31.04 -5.64 -0.42
CA LEU A 11 30.23 -4.77 0.44
C LEU A 11 29.83 -3.57 -0.43
N GLN A 12 28.69 -3.68 -1.13
CA GLN A 12 28.10 -2.52 -1.80
C GLN A 12 27.81 -1.49 -0.72
N ASP A 13 28.41 -0.32 -0.81
CA ASP A 13 28.13 0.79 0.09
C ASP A 13 26.63 1.10 0.08
N VAL A 14 26.09 1.37 1.28
CA VAL A 14 24.69 1.79 1.41
C VAL A 14 24.56 3.18 0.80
N PRO A 15 23.69 3.39 -0.20
CA PRO A 15 23.48 4.73 -0.73
C PRO A 15 23.05 5.70 0.38
N PRO A 16 23.33 6.99 0.27
CA PRO A 16 22.82 8.00 1.18
C PRO A 16 21.29 7.94 1.25
N LEU A 17 20.73 8.15 2.44
CA LEU A 17 19.27 8.08 2.64
C LEU A 17 18.50 8.98 1.68
N GLN A 18 19.02 10.18 1.41
CA GLN A 18 18.37 11.12 0.49
C GLN A 18 18.30 10.55 -0.92
N GLU A 19 19.37 9.94 -1.42
CA GLU A 19 19.39 9.27 -2.73
C GLU A 19 18.39 8.11 -2.79
N MET A 20 18.33 7.29 -1.74
CA MET A 20 17.32 6.22 -1.64
C MET A 20 15.91 6.79 -1.74
N LEU A 21 15.59 7.82 -0.95
CA LEU A 21 14.28 8.46 -0.96
C LEU A 21 13.96 9.08 -2.33
N ASP A 22 14.93 9.68 -3.02
CA ASP A 22 14.74 10.24 -4.36
C ASP A 22 14.36 9.16 -5.38
N ARG A 23 15.06 8.04 -5.37
CA ARG A 23 14.78 6.91 -6.26
C ARG A 23 13.44 6.24 -5.93
N ILE A 24 13.12 6.04 -4.65
CA ILE A 24 11.82 5.50 -4.23
C ILE A 24 10.70 6.44 -4.66
N GLY A 25 10.85 7.74 -4.39
CA GLY A 25 9.85 8.75 -4.78
C GLY A 25 9.63 8.80 -6.29
N SER A 26 10.68 8.67 -7.09
CA SER A 26 10.59 8.58 -8.55
C SER A 26 9.81 7.34 -9.00
N ASN A 27 10.05 6.18 -8.39
CA ASN A 27 9.30 4.96 -8.67
C ASN A 27 7.81 5.10 -8.33
N VAL A 28 7.49 5.73 -7.18
CA VAL A 28 6.11 6.01 -6.76
C VAL A 28 5.44 6.98 -7.72
N GLN A 29 6.11 8.04 -8.12
CA GLN A 29 5.60 9.01 -9.09
C GLN A 29 5.36 8.36 -10.46
N GLN A 30 6.33 7.57 -10.95
CA GLN A 30 6.20 6.84 -12.21
C GLN A 30 4.99 5.90 -12.18
N LEU A 31 4.77 5.17 -11.06
CA LEU A 31 3.61 4.31 -10.88
C LEU A 31 2.32 5.12 -10.97
N GLN A 32 2.24 6.27 -10.29
CA GLN A 32 1.08 7.16 -10.35
C GLN A 32 0.80 7.67 -11.77
N ASP A 33 1.86 8.02 -12.50
CA ASP A 33 1.74 8.62 -13.83
C ASP A 33 1.39 7.59 -14.92
N THR A 34 1.78 6.34 -14.73
CA THR A 34 1.69 5.31 -15.79
C THR A 34 0.66 4.21 -15.53
N LEU A 35 0.18 4.05 -14.27
CA LEU A 35 -0.80 3.03 -13.95
C LEU A 35 -2.11 3.32 -14.72
N PRO A 36 -2.59 2.40 -15.56
CA PRO A 36 -3.89 2.55 -16.21
C PRO A 36 -5.03 2.37 -15.20
N ASP A 37 -6.25 2.57 -15.65
CA ASP A 37 -7.41 2.07 -14.92
C ASP A 37 -7.32 0.55 -14.83
N ILE A 38 -7.50 0.00 -13.62
CA ILE A 38 -7.33 -1.43 -13.37
C ILE A 38 -8.51 -2.00 -12.61
N THR A 39 -8.75 -3.30 -12.81
CA THR A 39 -9.65 -4.10 -11.97
C THR A 39 -8.88 -5.29 -11.42
N CYS A 40 -8.99 -5.51 -10.10
CA CYS A 40 -8.41 -6.67 -9.41
C CYS A 40 -9.50 -7.44 -8.68
N LYS A 41 -9.32 -8.75 -8.49
CA LYS A 41 -10.10 -9.53 -7.54
C LYS A 41 -9.59 -9.29 -6.13
N GLU A 42 -10.50 -9.04 -5.20
CA GLU A 42 -10.22 -8.96 -3.75
C GLU A 42 -10.85 -10.15 -3.05
N LYS A 43 -10.06 -10.80 -2.18
CA LYS A 43 -10.57 -11.72 -1.14
C LYS A 43 -10.31 -11.08 0.21
N LEU A 44 -11.37 -10.76 0.94
CA LEU A 44 -11.27 -10.15 2.27
C LEU A 44 -11.80 -11.11 3.33
N THR A 45 -11.07 -11.19 4.44
CA THR A 45 -11.50 -11.90 5.65
C THR A 45 -11.43 -10.96 6.84
N LEU A 46 -12.52 -10.90 7.60
CA LEU A 46 -12.63 -10.15 8.85
C LEU A 46 -12.81 -11.14 10.01
N ARG A 47 -11.96 -11.04 11.02
CA ARG A 47 -12.05 -11.82 12.26
C ARG A 47 -12.30 -10.87 13.42
N PRO A 48 -13.42 -10.99 14.13
CA PRO A 48 -13.65 -10.24 15.35
C PRO A 48 -12.74 -10.76 16.47
N PRO A 49 -12.45 -9.96 17.51
CA PRO A 49 -11.64 -10.39 18.65
C PRO A 49 -12.34 -11.52 19.45
N ASN A 50 -13.67 -11.52 19.49
CA ASN A 50 -14.45 -12.59 20.06
C ASN A 50 -14.84 -13.61 18.99
N PRO A 51 -14.30 -14.84 19.01
CA PRO A 51 -14.60 -15.89 18.03
C PRO A 51 -16.09 -16.26 17.94
N SER A 52 -16.88 -16.07 19.02
CA SER A 52 -18.31 -16.37 19.04
C SER A 52 -19.13 -15.48 18.10
N LEU A 53 -18.59 -14.33 17.69
CA LEU A 53 -19.26 -13.44 16.72
C LEU A 53 -19.13 -13.95 15.28
N GLY A 54 -18.39 -15.01 15.03
CA GLY A 54 -18.14 -15.55 13.71
C GLY A 54 -17.23 -14.67 12.87
N SER A 55 -16.69 -15.24 11.80
CA SER A 55 -15.90 -14.50 10.81
C SER A 55 -16.78 -14.04 9.67
N TYR A 56 -16.36 -12.95 9.03
CA TYR A 56 -16.91 -12.50 7.76
C TYR A 56 -15.87 -12.63 6.67
N SER A 57 -16.30 -13.02 5.48
CA SER A 57 -15.45 -12.98 4.28
C SER A 57 -16.25 -12.55 3.06
N HIS A 58 -15.57 -11.92 2.10
CA HIS A 58 -16.15 -11.65 0.79
C HIS A 58 -15.13 -11.77 -0.34
N GLU A 59 -15.64 -11.98 -1.53
CA GLU A 59 -14.94 -11.75 -2.78
C GLU A 59 -15.55 -10.52 -3.46
N ALA A 60 -14.69 -9.69 -4.06
CA ALA A 60 -15.12 -8.48 -4.73
C ALA A 60 -14.25 -8.18 -5.97
N LEU A 61 -14.79 -7.38 -6.87
CA LEU A 61 -14.01 -6.68 -7.90
C LEU A 61 -13.71 -5.27 -7.38
N ILE A 62 -12.42 -4.94 -7.33
CA ILE A 62 -11.93 -3.60 -6.99
C ILE A 62 -11.49 -2.93 -8.27
N THR A 63 -12.16 -1.84 -8.63
CA THR A 63 -11.76 -1.00 -9.76
C THR A 63 -11.07 0.24 -9.25
N THR A 64 -9.86 0.49 -9.72
CA THR A 64 -9.09 1.71 -9.45
C THR A 64 -9.02 2.49 -10.76
N SER A 65 -9.68 3.64 -10.80
CA SER A 65 -9.74 4.51 -11.98
C SER A 65 -8.97 5.79 -11.73
N ARG A 66 -8.22 6.21 -12.74
CA ARG A 66 -7.45 7.45 -12.74
C ARG A 66 -8.39 8.63 -13.00
N PHE A 67 -8.24 9.66 -12.18
CA PHE A 67 -9.04 10.88 -12.30
C PHE A 67 -8.14 12.11 -12.41
N PRO A 68 -8.20 12.87 -13.51
CA PRO A 68 -7.46 14.10 -13.63
C PRO A 68 -8.03 15.15 -12.67
N GLY A 69 -7.18 15.73 -11.84
CA GLY A 69 -7.51 16.84 -10.97
C GLY A 69 -6.58 18.02 -11.20
N ARG A 70 -6.78 19.14 -10.50
CA ARG A 70 -6.00 20.37 -10.63
C ARG A 70 -4.51 20.13 -10.36
N GLY A 71 -3.73 19.77 -11.39
CA GLY A 71 -2.30 19.52 -11.31
C GLY A 71 -1.86 18.23 -10.60
N GLN A 72 -2.79 17.37 -10.22
CA GLN A 72 -2.51 16.07 -9.55
C GLN A 72 -3.39 14.97 -10.12
N VAL A 73 -2.87 13.75 -10.09
CA VAL A 73 -3.63 12.54 -10.44
C VAL A 73 -4.26 11.99 -9.18
N TYR A 74 -5.58 11.79 -9.22
CA TYR A 74 -6.33 11.12 -8.16
C TYR A 74 -6.77 9.75 -8.65
N PHE A 75 -6.89 8.81 -7.72
CA PHE A 75 -7.44 7.49 -8.00
C PHE A 75 -8.77 7.33 -7.27
N ARG A 76 -9.82 7.05 -8.02
CA ARG A 76 -11.10 6.63 -7.45
C ARG A 76 -11.10 5.12 -7.36
N VAL A 77 -11.50 4.60 -6.22
CA VAL A 77 -11.62 3.16 -5.99
C VAL A 77 -13.09 2.83 -5.77
N SER A 78 -13.58 1.82 -6.48
CA SER A 78 -14.91 1.25 -6.29
C SER A 78 -14.79 -0.24 -5.96
N ARG A 79 -15.74 -0.75 -5.18
CA ARG A 79 -15.83 -2.16 -4.81
C ARG A 79 -17.19 -2.71 -5.18
N GLN A 80 -17.19 -3.79 -5.95
CA GLN A 80 -18.38 -4.57 -6.24
C GLN A 80 -18.24 -5.95 -5.60
N VAL A 81 -18.96 -6.19 -4.50
CA VAL A 81 -18.99 -7.50 -3.84
C VAL A 81 -19.71 -8.51 -4.72
N THR A 82 -19.05 -9.61 -5.04
CA THR A 82 -19.57 -10.69 -5.89
C THR A 82 -20.09 -11.87 -5.06
N SER A 83 -19.47 -12.11 -3.90
CA SER A 83 -19.93 -13.13 -2.94
C SER A 83 -19.57 -12.72 -1.52
N ALA A 84 -20.39 -13.11 -0.54
CA ALA A 84 -20.09 -12.85 0.87
C ALA A 84 -20.60 -13.99 1.76
N LYS A 85 -19.87 -14.24 2.85
CA LYS A 85 -20.21 -15.23 3.88
C LYS A 85 -20.10 -14.61 5.27
N GLY A 86 -21.10 -14.82 6.11
CA GLY A 86 -21.21 -14.22 7.44
C GLY A 86 -21.79 -12.81 7.41
N ARG A 87 -21.77 -12.13 8.56
CA ARG A 87 -22.16 -10.72 8.70
C ARG A 87 -20.93 -9.91 9.15
N PRO A 88 -20.64 -8.77 8.54
CA PRO A 88 -19.55 -7.95 9.01
C PRO A 88 -19.90 -7.39 10.40
N SER A 89 -18.97 -7.57 11.35
CA SER A 89 -19.09 -7.02 12.72
C SER A 89 -18.80 -5.51 12.79
N ALA A 90 -18.28 -4.95 11.70
CA ALA A 90 -17.99 -3.52 11.56
C ALA A 90 -18.21 -3.09 10.10
N PRO A 91 -18.50 -1.81 9.83
CA PRO A 91 -18.64 -1.32 8.48
C PRO A 91 -17.33 -1.51 7.69
N ILE A 92 -17.40 -2.28 6.59
CA ILE A 92 -16.26 -2.47 5.67
C ILE A 92 -16.24 -1.31 4.66
N ASN A 93 -16.39 -0.09 5.15
CA ASN A 93 -16.55 1.07 4.29
C ASN A 93 -15.23 1.64 3.76
N ARG A 94 -14.10 1.17 4.28
CA ARG A 94 -12.78 1.63 3.83
C ARG A 94 -12.27 0.73 2.74
N ILE A 95 -12.45 1.16 1.51
CA ILE A 95 -11.82 0.54 0.34
C ILE A 95 -10.37 1.02 0.31
N GLN A 96 -9.43 0.08 0.39
CA GLN A 96 -8.03 0.43 0.28
C GLN A 96 -7.69 0.85 -1.15
N ASN A 97 -7.13 2.03 -1.32
CA ASN A 97 -6.56 2.43 -2.59
C ASN A 97 -5.19 1.76 -2.75
N GLN A 98 -4.98 1.12 -3.90
CA GLN A 98 -3.73 0.41 -4.23
C GLN A 98 -2.45 1.26 -4.07
N LEU A 99 -2.59 2.58 -4.15
CA LEU A 99 -1.48 3.52 -4.17
C LEU A 99 -1.44 4.48 -2.98
N ALA A 100 -2.55 4.63 -2.25
CA ALA A 100 -2.66 5.69 -1.23
C ALA A 100 -1.57 5.60 -0.17
N ASP A 101 -1.40 4.41 0.43
CA ASP A 101 -0.43 4.24 1.52
C ASP A 101 1.01 4.35 1.02
N LEU A 102 1.30 3.83 -0.19
CA LEU A 102 2.61 3.95 -0.81
C LEU A 102 2.97 5.42 -1.06
N THR A 103 2.03 6.19 -1.61
CA THR A 103 2.20 7.63 -1.87
C THR A 103 2.39 8.41 -0.58
N LEU A 104 1.62 8.08 0.45
CA LEU A 104 1.71 8.75 1.74
C LEU A 104 3.00 8.45 2.48
N ALA A 105 3.49 7.21 2.42
CA ALA A 105 4.74 6.83 3.07
C ALA A 105 5.98 7.33 2.30
N PHE A 106 5.97 7.25 0.97
CA PHE A 106 7.18 7.44 0.16
C PHE A 106 7.02 8.34 -1.07
N GLY A 107 5.83 8.88 -1.31
CA GLY A 107 5.63 9.83 -2.42
C GLY A 107 6.41 11.12 -2.21
N PRO A 108 6.77 11.83 -3.30
CA PRO A 108 7.51 13.09 -3.20
C PRO A 108 6.85 14.13 -2.31
N SER A 109 5.51 14.19 -2.31
CA SER A 109 4.71 15.13 -1.51
C SER A 109 4.76 14.86 0.01
N SER A 110 5.07 13.64 0.44
CA SER A 110 5.13 13.30 1.86
C SER A 110 6.43 13.71 2.56
N ARG A 111 7.49 14.00 1.79
CA ARG A 111 8.83 14.24 2.33
C ARG A 111 8.93 15.43 3.27
N SER A 112 8.22 16.51 2.99
CA SER A 112 8.23 17.71 3.83
C SER A 112 7.57 17.51 5.19
N SER A 113 6.69 16.51 5.30
CA SER A 113 5.90 16.23 6.49
C SER A 113 6.34 14.98 7.26
N THR A 114 7.36 14.26 6.77
CA THR A 114 7.78 12.97 7.31
C THR A 114 9.27 12.96 7.61
N ASN A 115 9.64 12.47 8.78
CA ASN A 115 11.02 12.19 9.14
C ASN A 115 11.36 10.76 8.72
N TYR A 116 12.50 10.57 8.05
CA TYR A 116 12.97 9.26 7.63
C TYR A 116 14.30 8.92 8.27
N ARG A 117 14.52 7.63 8.52
CA ARG A 117 15.77 7.11 9.03
C ARG A 117 16.09 5.76 8.38
N PHE A 118 17.29 5.60 7.85
CA PHE A 118 17.80 4.28 7.48
C PHE A 118 18.03 3.46 8.75
N ALA A 119 17.43 2.28 8.82
CA ALA A 119 17.56 1.41 9.99
C ALA A 119 18.62 0.32 9.77
N ARG A 120 18.51 -0.46 8.70
CA ARG A 120 19.41 -1.59 8.42
C ARG A 120 19.19 -2.18 7.02
N ARG A 121 20.09 -3.08 6.63
CA ARG A 121 19.85 -4.06 5.57
C ARG A 121 19.16 -5.30 6.14
N GLN A 122 18.26 -5.89 5.39
CA GLN A 122 17.56 -7.10 5.80
C GLN A 122 17.15 -7.89 4.56
N ASN A 123 17.13 -9.22 4.63
CA ASN A 123 16.49 -10.04 3.61
C ASN A 123 14.98 -10.12 3.90
N LEU A 124 14.15 -9.78 2.94
CA LEU A 124 12.70 -9.94 3.00
C LEU A 124 12.26 -11.01 2.01
N GLN A 125 11.96 -12.21 2.51
CA GLN A 125 11.49 -13.33 1.67
C GLN A 125 12.42 -13.65 0.48
N GLY A 126 13.72 -13.65 0.71
CA GLY A 126 14.73 -13.91 -0.30
C GLY A 126 15.25 -12.69 -1.05
N VAL A 127 14.62 -11.52 -0.89
CA VAL A 127 15.03 -10.28 -1.57
C VAL A 127 15.86 -9.41 -0.62
N PRO A 128 17.11 -9.02 -0.99
CA PRO A 128 17.88 -8.05 -0.23
C PRO A 128 17.18 -6.71 -0.20
N ALA A 129 16.94 -6.16 0.99
CA ALA A 129 16.17 -4.94 1.17
C ALA A 129 16.84 -3.96 2.14
N TYR A 130 16.61 -2.69 1.92
CA TYR A 130 16.84 -1.63 2.89
C TYR A 130 15.59 -1.42 3.73
N VAL A 131 15.75 -1.29 5.04
CA VAL A 131 14.67 -0.93 5.96
C VAL A 131 14.79 0.55 6.27
N ILE A 132 13.73 1.29 5.92
CA ILE A 132 13.61 2.73 6.17
C ILE A 132 12.47 2.93 7.16
N GLU A 133 12.77 3.52 8.30
CA GLU A 133 11.76 3.93 9.28
C GLU A 133 11.29 5.33 8.94
N PHE A 134 9.98 5.58 9.18
CA PHE A 134 9.39 6.89 8.99
C PHE A 134 8.43 7.27 10.12
N GLU A 135 8.31 8.57 10.37
CA GLU A 135 7.38 9.14 11.33
C GLU A 135 6.85 10.47 10.81
N THR A 136 5.52 10.64 10.80
CA THR A 136 4.92 11.93 10.42
C THR A 136 5.21 12.99 11.48
N ARG A 137 5.57 14.19 11.03
CA ARG A 137 5.86 15.33 11.91
C ARG A 137 4.57 15.82 12.56
N LYS A 138 4.62 16.10 13.85
CA LYS A 138 3.51 16.72 14.59
C LYS A 138 3.15 18.05 13.93
N GLY A 139 1.86 18.29 13.70
CA GLY A 139 1.36 19.54 13.13
C GLY A 139 1.50 19.67 11.62
N ALA A 140 2.00 18.65 10.92
CA ALA A 140 1.96 18.62 9.47
C ALA A 140 0.50 18.48 9.02
N SER A 141 -0.10 19.56 8.54
CA SER A 141 -1.42 19.54 7.90
C SER A 141 -1.26 18.86 6.56
N SER A 142 -1.84 17.68 6.38
CA SER A 142 -1.96 17.11 5.04
C SER A 142 -2.94 17.98 4.25
N SER A 143 -2.43 18.75 3.31
CA SER A 143 -3.22 19.57 2.40
C SER A 143 -4.07 18.76 1.40
N ASN A 144 -4.07 17.44 1.50
CA ASN A 144 -4.83 16.53 0.64
C ASN A 144 -6.26 16.34 1.15
N ARG A 145 -7.09 17.37 1.07
CA ARG A 145 -8.55 17.33 1.34
C ARG A 145 -9.38 16.61 0.25
N GLY A 146 -8.84 15.70 -0.51
CA GLY A 146 -9.54 15.14 -1.69
C GLY A 146 -9.73 13.64 -1.74
N GLY A 147 -9.17 12.86 -0.85
CA GLY A 147 -9.33 11.41 -0.84
C GLY A 147 -9.65 10.91 0.55
N THR A 148 -10.44 9.86 0.64
CA THR A 148 -10.65 9.10 1.88
C THR A 148 -9.34 8.40 2.25
N VAL A 149 -8.37 9.21 2.66
CA VAL A 149 -7.09 8.71 3.11
C VAL A 149 -7.26 8.32 4.56
N THR A 150 -7.03 7.08 4.84
CA THR A 150 -6.91 6.55 6.18
C THR A 150 -5.98 7.45 7.00
N GLY A 151 -6.54 8.15 7.96
CA GLY A 151 -5.92 8.66 9.17
C GLY A 151 -4.70 9.58 9.15
N LEU A 152 -3.89 9.61 8.11
CA LEU A 152 -2.66 10.44 8.05
C LEU A 152 -2.92 11.96 8.04
N GLY A 153 -4.16 12.39 8.06
CA GLY A 153 -4.55 13.80 8.01
C GLY A 153 -5.01 14.41 9.33
N ASP A 154 -5.17 13.65 10.42
CA ASP A 154 -5.49 14.23 11.72
C ASP A 154 -4.20 14.75 12.39
N PRO A 155 -4.04 16.06 12.62
CA PRO A 155 -2.84 16.61 13.25
C PRO A 155 -2.59 16.09 14.68
N ARG A 156 -3.56 15.38 15.25
CA ARG A 156 -3.45 14.72 16.55
C ARG A 156 -2.90 13.29 16.46
N GLN A 157 -2.77 12.73 15.26
CA GLN A 157 -2.22 11.40 15.04
C GLN A 157 -0.72 11.44 14.80
N THR A 158 0.00 10.54 15.44
CA THR A 158 1.38 10.21 15.10
C THR A 158 1.37 8.89 14.36
N VAL A 159 1.81 8.91 13.12
CA VAL A 159 1.97 7.71 12.29
C VAL A 159 3.45 7.34 12.26
N LYS A 160 3.75 6.13 12.70
CA LYS A 160 5.09 5.55 12.63
C LYS A 160 5.04 4.31 11.76
N GLY A 161 6.09 4.12 10.97
CA GLY A 161 6.14 2.96 10.10
C GLY A 161 7.54 2.56 9.69
N LYS A 162 7.59 1.45 8.95
CA LYS A 162 8.79 0.91 8.31
C LYS A 162 8.46 0.53 6.88
N GLY A 163 9.37 0.85 5.97
CA GLY A 163 9.32 0.36 4.60
C GLY A 163 10.50 -0.54 4.32
N TRP A 164 10.24 -1.68 3.71
CA TRP A 164 11.26 -2.55 3.09
C TRP A 164 11.33 -2.23 1.62
N VAL A 165 12.50 -1.85 1.18
CA VAL A 165 12.77 -1.37 -0.17
C VAL A 165 13.81 -2.27 -0.81
N ASP A 166 13.53 -2.82 -1.97
CA ASP A 166 14.48 -3.61 -2.74
C ASP A 166 15.78 -2.83 -2.95
N SER A 167 16.92 -3.43 -2.59
CA SER A 167 18.21 -2.74 -2.59
C SER A 167 18.75 -2.39 -3.98
N ILE A 168 18.19 -3.00 -5.02
CA ILE A 168 18.61 -2.80 -6.42
C ILE A 168 17.64 -1.87 -7.14
N SER A 169 16.35 -2.25 -7.19
CA SER A 169 15.33 -1.53 -7.95
C SER A 169 14.76 -0.32 -7.23
N MET A 170 14.95 -0.21 -5.90
CA MET A 170 14.30 0.78 -5.03
C MET A 170 12.78 0.72 -5.07
N GLN A 171 12.21 -0.44 -5.40
CA GLN A 171 10.79 -0.68 -5.29
C GLN A 171 10.42 -1.02 -3.85
N VAL A 172 9.29 -0.52 -3.38
CA VAL A 172 8.78 -0.82 -2.04
C VAL A 172 8.19 -2.22 -2.05
N LEU A 173 8.69 -3.10 -1.18
CA LEU A 173 8.25 -4.49 -1.03
C LEU A 173 7.18 -4.66 0.03
N ARG A 174 7.32 -3.90 1.14
CA ARG A 174 6.43 -3.92 2.30
C ARG A 174 6.40 -2.58 2.99
N ILE A 175 5.26 -2.23 3.53
CA ILE A 175 5.09 -1.13 4.48
C ILE A 175 4.41 -1.69 5.72
N GLU A 176 4.94 -1.37 6.89
CA GLU A 176 4.28 -1.58 8.19
C GLU A 176 4.02 -0.22 8.81
N VAL A 177 2.79 0.03 9.21
CA VAL A 177 2.34 1.29 9.80
C VAL A 177 1.69 1.00 11.14
N SER A 178 2.05 1.78 12.15
CA SER A 178 1.40 1.79 13.46
C SER A 178 0.82 3.18 13.72
N GLU A 179 -0.49 3.26 13.79
CA GLU A 179 -1.22 4.50 14.06
C GLU A 179 -1.68 4.51 15.52
N ARG A 180 -1.44 5.61 16.22
CA ARG A 180 -1.93 5.83 17.58
C ARG A 180 -2.92 6.99 17.60
N TYR A 181 -4.13 6.70 18.03
CA TYR A 181 -5.19 7.68 18.19
C TYR A 181 -5.07 8.34 19.57
N SER A 182 -4.85 9.65 19.60
CA SER A 182 -4.60 10.40 20.85
C SER A 182 -5.80 10.45 21.81
N SER A 183 -7.02 10.23 21.31
CA SER A 183 -8.26 10.36 22.09
C SER A 183 -8.68 9.10 22.84
N GLU A 184 -8.20 7.91 22.45
CA GLU A 184 -8.75 6.63 22.95
C GLU A 184 -7.69 5.62 23.39
N GLY A 185 -6.40 5.94 23.27
CA GLY A 185 -5.32 4.97 23.50
C GLY A 185 -5.33 3.77 22.55
N ALA A 186 -6.24 3.79 21.57
CA ALA A 186 -6.35 2.74 20.58
C ALA A 186 -5.19 2.80 19.58
N SER A 187 -4.67 1.65 19.19
CA SER A 187 -3.67 1.53 18.13
C SER A 187 -4.22 0.68 16.99
N GLU A 188 -3.76 0.98 15.78
CA GLU A 188 -4.05 0.20 14.60
C GLU A 188 -2.73 -0.13 13.88
N ASP A 189 -2.47 -1.42 13.69
CA ASP A 189 -1.30 -1.89 12.97
C ASP A 189 -1.73 -2.38 11.57
N THR A 190 -1.05 -1.88 10.55
CA THR A 190 -1.30 -2.21 9.14
C THR A 190 -0.03 -2.73 8.50
N VAL A 191 -0.13 -3.84 7.76
CA VAL A 191 0.95 -4.39 6.94
C VAL A 191 0.46 -4.46 5.49
N LEU A 192 1.27 -3.93 4.58
CA LEU A 192 1.01 -3.84 3.15
C LEU A 192 2.15 -4.50 2.39
N ASP A 193 1.86 -5.55 1.62
CA ASP A 193 2.83 -6.23 0.77
C ASP A 193 2.62 -5.86 -0.70
N TYR A 194 3.69 -5.40 -1.35
CA TYR A 194 3.72 -5.03 -2.76
C TYR A 194 4.49 -6.07 -3.57
N ARG A 195 4.01 -6.36 -4.78
CA ARG A 195 4.63 -7.31 -5.70
C ARG A 195 4.56 -6.79 -7.13
N PRO A 196 5.46 -7.27 -8.01
CA PRO A 196 5.33 -7.02 -9.44
C PRO A 196 4.10 -7.74 -10.00
N VAL A 197 3.27 -7.01 -10.73
CA VAL A 197 2.07 -7.48 -11.41
C VAL A 197 2.17 -7.08 -12.88
N ASN A 198 2.03 -8.03 -13.78
CA ASN A 198 2.00 -7.75 -15.21
C ASN A 198 0.59 -7.34 -15.64
N ILE A 199 0.48 -6.20 -16.31
CA ILE A 199 -0.77 -5.70 -16.91
C ILE A 199 -0.45 -5.25 -18.33
N ASP A 200 -1.02 -5.91 -19.32
CA ASP A 200 -0.80 -5.64 -20.76
C ASP A 200 0.69 -5.56 -21.14
N GLY A 201 1.49 -6.50 -20.64
CA GLY A 201 2.92 -6.59 -20.95
C GLY A 201 3.81 -5.61 -20.17
N LYS A 202 3.24 -4.75 -19.33
CA LYS A 202 4.00 -3.86 -18.44
C LYS A 202 3.93 -4.34 -16.98
N THR A 203 5.04 -4.23 -16.28
CA THR A 203 5.13 -4.61 -14.87
C THR A 203 4.90 -3.39 -13.98
N TYR A 204 3.96 -3.52 -13.05
CA TYR A 204 3.64 -2.52 -12.02
C TYR A 204 3.82 -3.14 -10.64
N TRP A 205 4.34 -2.37 -9.69
CA TRP A 205 4.43 -2.79 -8.29
C TRP A 205 3.16 -2.40 -7.56
N LEU A 206 2.28 -3.38 -7.32
CA LEU A 206 0.96 -3.16 -6.74
C LEU A 206 0.83 -3.84 -5.38
N LEU A 207 -0.08 -3.31 -4.56
CA LEU A 207 -0.52 -3.94 -3.33
C LEU A 207 -1.15 -5.30 -3.66
N THR A 208 -0.60 -6.38 -3.09
CA THR A 208 -1.12 -7.74 -3.28
C THR A 208 -1.69 -8.31 -2.00
N LYS A 209 -1.24 -7.84 -0.83
CA LYS A 209 -1.77 -8.26 0.47
C LYS A 209 -1.84 -7.08 1.42
N LEU A 210 -2.91 -7.05 2.18
CA LEU A 210 -3.14 -6.13 3.28
C LEU A 210 -3.52 -6.92 4.52
N SER A 211 -2.91 -6.61 5.65
CA SER A 211 -3.33 -7.09 6.96
C SER A 211 -3.48 -5.89 7.89
N LYS A 212 -4.57 -5.84 8.63
CA LYS A 212 -4.88 -4.77 9.55
C LYS A 212 -5.39 -5.33 10.86
N LYS A 213 -4.88 -4.84 11.98
CA LYS A 213 -5.27 -5.26 13.32
C LYS A 213 -5.46 -4.04 14.20
N ASN A 214 -6.58 -4.01 14.90
CA ASN A 214 -6.86 -3.08 15.99
C ASN A 214 -7.49 -3.81 17.18
N GLY A 215 -7.82 -3.08 18.25
CA GLY A 215 -8.44 -3.68 19.43
C GLY A 215 -9.80 -4.38 19.20
N TYR A 216 -10.46 -4.10 18.07
CA TYR A 216 -11.83 -4.53 17.77
C TYR A 216 -11.92 -5.58 16.66
N SER A 217 -10.89 -5.72 15.83
CA SER A 217 -10.94 -6.61 14.67
C SER A 217 -9.56 -6.87 14.08
N GLN A 218 -9.45 -8.00 13.40
CA GLN A 218 -8.35 -8.29 12.49
C GLN A 218 -8.93 -8.60 11.12
N TRP A 219 -8.42 -7.96 10.08
CA TRP A 219 -8.81 -8.23 8.73
C TRP A 219 -7.62 -8.32 7.80
N ALA A 220 -7.79 -9.13 6.79
CA ALA A 220 -6.80 -9.35 5.75
C ALA A 220 -7.49 -9.32 4.39
N ALA A 221 -6.81 -8.74 3.41
CA ALA A 221 -7.24 -8.76 2.02
C ALA A 221 -6.09 -9.24 1.13
N GLU A 222 -6.42 -10.00 0.11
CA GLU A 222 -5.52 -10.41 -0.97
C GLU A 222 -6.08 -9.90 -2.28
N TYR A 223 -5.19 -9.31 -3.10
CA TYR A 223 -5.52 -8.79 -4.42
C TYR A 223 -4.83 -9.61 -5.48
N SER A 224 -5.58 -10.05 -6.47
CA SER A 224 -5.11 -10.92 -7.55
C SER A 224 -5.79 -10.62 -8.87
N GLU A 225 -5.33 -11.25 -9.94
CA GLU A 225 -5.93 -11.16 -11.28
C GLU A 225 -6.16 -9.69 -11.71
N CYS A 226 -5.19 -8.83 -11.42
CA CYS A 226 -5.27 -7.44 -11.83
C CYS A 226 -5.10 -7.33 -13.35
N ARG A 227 -6.00 -6.58 -13.96
CA ARG A 227 -6.01 -6.35 -15.41
C ARG A 227 -6.45 -4.91 -15.70
N LYS A 228 -6.14 -4.43 -16.87
CA LYS A 228 -6.63 -3.14 -17.34
C LYS A 228 -8.16 -3.15 -17.36
N PHE A 229 -8.75 -2.06 -16.87
CA PHE A 229 -10.18 -1.86 -16.89
C PHE A 229 -10.57 -1.22 -18.22
N GLU A 230 -11.42 -1.90 -18.98
CA GLU A 230 -11.97 -1.41 -20.24
C GLU A 230 -13.49 -1.35 -20.15
N VAL A 231 -14.04 -0.19 -20.47
CA VAL A 231 -15.49 -0.01 -20.58
C VAL A 231 -15.89 -0.29 -22.01
N THR A 232 -16.58 -1.40 -22.22
CA THR A 232 -17.22 -1.69 -23.51
C THR A 232 -18.68 -1.25 -23.43
N SER A 233 -19.02 -0.08 -23.97
CA SER A 233 -20.42 0.33 -24.13
C SER A 233 -20.96 -0.17 -25.48
N GLN A 234 -21.93 -1.07 -25.44
CA GLN A 234 -22.72 -1.41 -26.64
C GLN A 234 -23.99 -0.53 -26.61
N ILE A 235 -24.07 0.44 -27.50
CA ILE A 235 -25.34 1.14 -27.76
C ILE A 235 -26.19 0.16 -28.58
N ARG A 236 -27.22 -0.44 -27.96
CA ARG A 236 -28.26 -1.17 -28.71
C ARG A 236 -29.22 -0.13 -29.24
N PRO A 237 -29.41 0.01 -30.56
CA PRO A 237 -30.49 0.85 -31.08
C PRO A 237 -31.81 0.30 -30.57
N VAL A 238 -32.60 1.15 -30.00
CA VAL A 238 -34.03 0.84 -29.64
C VAL A 238 -34.78 0.68 -30.97
N GLN A 239 -35.28 -0.52 -31.24
CA GLN A 239 -36.19 -0.78 -32.35
C GLN A 239 -37.60 -0.28 -32.03
#